data_a79fa15653036bdbe2ffc614656fd705
#
_entry.id   a79fa15653036bdbe2ffc614656fd705
#
_cell.length_a   1.000
_cell.length_b   1.000
_cell.length_c   1.000
_cell.angle_alpha   90.00
_cell.angle_beta   90.00
_cell.angle_gamma   90.00
#
_symmetry.space_group_name_H-M   'P 1'
#
loop_
_entity.id
_entity.type
_entity.pdbx_description
1 polymer ?
#
loop_
_entity_poly.entity_id
_entity_poly.type
_entity_poly.pdbx_seq_one_letter_code
_entity_poly.pdbx_strand_id
1 'polypeptide(L)'
;LSQALAIGNMFLKDGDVILQTQERGSDPTVFSADSKLYGDFKITEPYVFLIDGGSASASEILAAAIKENTKHDLVGEKTFGKGTVQQVLNKSDLGELKLTIAKWLTPKGEWIHKQGIEPTVAVEQEPVAKAVSLSYDATLAKGQSNDGVKNLALILKALGYELESTEYF
;
A
#
# COMPACT_ATOMS: atom_id res chain seq x y z
N LEU A 1 -2.19 1.15 12.89
CA LEU A 1 -1.96 -0.27 13.14
C LEU A 1 -3.23 -0.98 13.62
N SER A 2 -3.94 -0.46 14.62
CA SER A 2 -5.17 -1.07 15.19
C SER A 2 -6.23 -1.39 14.14
N GLN A 3 -6.45 -0.50 13.17
CA GLN A 3 -7.40 -0.74 12.08
C GLN A 3 -6.97 -1.90 11.17
N ALA A 4 -5.68 -2.00 10.84
CA ALA A 4 -5.17 -3.11 10.05
C ALA A 4 -5.36 -4.46 10.77
N LEU A 5 -5.18 -4.49 12.10
CA LEU A 5 -5.44 -5.68 12.91
C LEU A 5 -6.93 -6.05 12.91
N ALA A 6 -7.81 -5.07 13.13
CA ALA A 6 -9.25 -5.32 13.12
C ALA A 6 -9.76 -5.80 11.75
N ILE A 7 -9.30 -5.17 10.66
CA ILE A 7 -9.65 -5.59 9.30
C ILE A 7 -9.04 -6.96 8.99
N GLY A 8 -7.77 -7.19 9.32
CA GLY A 8 -7.11 -8.49 9.13
C GLY A 8 -7.85 -9.62 9.85
N ASN A 9 -8.35 -9.35 11.05
CA ASN A 9 -9.16 -10.31 11.79
C ASN A 9 -10.43 -10.75 11.04
N MET A 10 -11.02 -9.87 10.22
CA MET A 10 -12.24 -10.22 9.44
C MET A 10 -11.98 -11.25 8.35
N PHE A 11 -10.75 -11.39 7.88
CA PHE A 11 -10.34 -12.30 6.80
C PHE A 11 -9.62 -13.56 7.26
N LEU A 12 -9.13 -13.56 8.50
CA LEU A 12 -8.26 -14.61 9.04
C LEU A 12 -8.95 -15.41 10.14
N LYS A 13 -8.49 -16.62 10.36
CA LYS A 13 -8.95 -17.46 11.49
C LYS A 13 -8.27 -16.99 12.76
N ASP A 14 -8.96 -17.18 13.90
CA ASP A 14 -8.36 -16.91 15.20
C ASP A 14 -7.07 -17.69 15.38
N GLY A 15 -6.02 -16.97 15.80
CA GLY A 15 -4.67 -17.51 15.93
C GLY A 15 -3.75 -17.29 14.73
N ASP A 16 -4.29 -17.01 13.53
CA ASP A 16 -3.45 -16.66 12.37
C ASP A 16 -2.68 -15.36 12.65
N VAL A 17 -1.40 -15.35 12.38
CA VAL A 17 -0.56 -14.17 12.59
C VAL A 17 -0.89 -13.11 11.55
N ILE A 18 -1.17 -11.88 11.97
CA ILE A 18 -1.40 -10.75 11.08
C ILE A 18 -0.09 -10.06 10.73
N LEU A 19 0.73 -9.76 11.74
CA LEU A 19 2.06 -9.18 11.60
C LEU A 19 2.90 -9.43 12.84
N GLN A 20 4.17 -9.08 12.74
CA GLN A 20 5.05 -8.96 13.88
C GLN A 20 5.64 -7.55 13.92
N THR A 21 5.92 -7.00 15.10
CA THR A 21 6.72 -5.77 15.25
C THR A 21 7.99 -6.07 16.01
N GLN A 22 9.08 -5.39 15.65
CA GLN A 22 10.35 -5.58 16.33
C GLN A 22 11.02 -4.23 16.58
N GLU A 23 11.24 -3.91 17.84
CA GLU A 23 12.07 -2.80 18.27
C GLU A 23 13.56 -3.17 18.19
N ARG A 24 14.44 -2.16 18.23
CA ARG A 24 15.87 -2.38 18.16
C ARG A 24 16.38 -3.17 19.36
N GLY A 25 16.96 -4.34 19.09
CA GLY A 25 17.56 -5.20 20.12
C GLY A 25 16.55 -6.07 20.91
N SER A 26 15.28 -6.11 20.48
CA SER A 26 14.25 -6.91 21.12
C SER A 26 13.77 -8.05 20.22
N ASP A 27 13.19 -9.06 20.82
CA ASP A 27 12.47 -10.11 20.09
C ASP A 27 11.20 -9.55 19.46
N PRO A 28 10.71 -10.14 18.37
CA PRO A 28 9.48 -9.73 17.74
C PRO A 28 8.25 -9.92 18.65
N THR A 29 7.37 -8.92 18.67
CA THR A 29 6.02 -9.03 19.24
C THR A 29 5.06 -9.45 18.15
N VAL A 30 4.34 -10.56 18.37
CA VAL A 30 3.41 -11.16 17.41
C VAL A 30 2.00 -10.64 17.63
N PHE A 31 1.30 -10.29 16.55
CA PHE A 31 -0.10 -9.90 16.55
C PHE A 31 -0.90 -10.86 15.70
N SER A 32 -1.86 -11.54 16.30
CA SER A 32 -2.70 -12.54 15.64
C SER A 32 -4.16 -12.10 15.60
N ALA A 33 -4.92 -12.70 14.69
CA ALA A 33 -6.36 -12.58 14.66
C ALA A 33 -6.96 -13.17 15.92
N ASP A 34 -7.90 -12.46 16.53
CA ASP A 34 -8.59 -12.86 17.77
C ASP A 34 -9.98 -12.23 17.80
N SER A 35 -11.01 -13.06 17.64
CA SER A 35 -12.41 -12.62 17.63
C SER A 35 -12.83 -11.97 18.96
N LYS A 36 -12.20 -12.30 20.08
CA LYS A 36 -12.49 -11.67 21.38
C LYS A 36 -11.97 -10.24 21.47
N LEU A 37 -10.88 -9.93 20.76
CA LEU A 37 -10.27 -8.60 20.75
C LEU A 37 -10.81 -7.70 19.62
N TYR A 38 -11.07 -8.26 18.44
CA TYR A 38 -11.38 -7.48 17.24
C TYR A 38 -12.79 -7.70 16.69
N GLY A 39 -13.60 -8.54 17.37
CA GLY A 39 -14.95 -8.89 16.93
C GLY A 39 -15.02 -10.19 16.14
N ASP A 40 -16.18 -10.82 16.16
CA ASP A 40 -16.43 -12.15 15.61
C ASP A 40 -16.89 -12.15 14.15
N PHE A 41 -17.05 -10.98 13.53
CA PHE A 41 -17.40 -10.88 12.13
C PHE A 41 -16.28 -11.40 11.23
N LYS A 42 -16.60 -12.37 10.38
CA LYS A 42 -15.68 -12.98 9.41
C LYS A 42 -16.27 -12.91 8.00
N ILE A 43 -15.41 -12.59 7.03
CA ILE A 43 -15.76 -12.62 5.62
C ILE A 43 -15.60 -14.05 5.13
N THR A 44 -16.69 -14.60 4.61
CA THR A 44 -16.77 -15.99 4.11
C THR A 44 -16.92 -16.09 2.60
N GLU A 45 -17.33 -14.99 1.94
CA GLU A 45 -17.48 -14.91 0.52
C GLU A 45 -16.12 -14.94 -0.19
N PRO A 46 -16.06 -15.44 -1.44
CA PRO A 46 -14.85 -15.36 -2.25
C PRO A 46 -14.43 -13.91 -2.47
N TYR A 47 -13.14 -13.63 -2.33
CA TYR A 47 -12.56 -12.30 -2.52
C TYR A 47 -11.16 -12.38 -3.14
N VAL A 48 -10.73 -11.26 -3.71
CA VAL A 48 -9.34 -10.99 -4.07
C VAL A 48 -8.91 -9.66 -3.47
N PHE A 49 -7.63 -9.48 -3.21
CA PHE A 49 -7.07 -8.21 -2.77
C PHE A 49 -6.41 -7.51 -3.95
N LEU A 50 -6.79 -6.26 -4.19
CA LEU A 50 -6.13 -5.42 -5.18
C LEU A 50 -4.99 -4.65 -4.53
N ILE A 51 -3.81 -4.69 -5.13
CA ILE A 51 -2.61 -4.00 -4.68
C ILE A 51 -1.92 -3.29 -5.83
N ASP A 52 -1.21 -2.20 -5.52
CA ASP A 52 -0.46 -1.41 -6.48
C ASP A 52 0.77 -0.77 -5.84
N GLY A 53 1.56 -0.01 -6.61
CA GLY A 53 2.73 0.71 -6.12
C GLY A 53 2.44 1.81 -5.08
N GLY A 54 1.19 2.22 -4.91
CA GLY A 54 0.72 3.13 -3.87
C GLY A 54 0.31 2.44 -2.58
N SER A 55 0.10 1.13 -2.61
CA SER A 55 -0.25 0.33 -1.45
C SER A 55 0.93 0.28 -0.48
N ALA A 56 0.79 0.88 0.71
CA ALA A 56 1.90 1.06 1.66
C ALA A 56 1.49 0.80 3.11
N SER A 57 2.47 0.43 3.97
CA SER A 57 2.32 0.33 5.44
C SER A 57 1.17 -0.58 5.87
N ALA A 58 0.06 -0.04 6.40
CA ALA A 58 -1.11 -0.80 6.86
C ALA A 58 -1.72 -1.67 5.74
N SER A 59 -1.75 -1.19 4.52
CA SER A 59 -2.20 -1.96 3.36
C SER A 59 -1.28 -3.14 3.07
N GLU A 60 0.03 -2.97 3.26
CA GLU A 60 1.01 -4.05 3.08
C GLU A 60 0.92 -5.09 4.20
N ILE A 61 0.59 -4.67 5.43
CA ILE A 61 0.31 -5.59 6.54
C ILE A 61 -0.85 -6.53 6.17
N LEU A 62 -1.95 -5.97 5.66
CA LEU A 62 -3.10 -6.76 5.22
C LEU A 62 -2.74 -7.67 4.04
N ALA A 63 -2.06 -7.14 3.03
CA ALA A 63 -1.63 -7.92 1.87
C ALA A 63 -0.73 -9.10 2.29
N ALA A 64 0.27 -8.86 3.16
CA ALA A 64 1.13 -9.92 3.67
C ALA A 64 0.34 -10.96 4.47
N ALA A 65 -0.55 -10.51 5.35
CA ALA A 65 -1.36 -11.39 6.18
C ALA A 65 -2.25 -12.32 5.33
N ILE A 66 -2.90 -11.78 4.30
CA ILE A 66 -3.72 -12.57 3.35
C ILE A 66 -2.85 -13.53 2.54
N LYS A 67 -1.76 -13.04 1.95
CA LYS A 67 -0.86 -13.85 1.11
C LYS A 67 -0.27 -15.05 1.86
N GLU A 68 0.08 -14.87 3.12
CA GLU A 68 0.80 -15.89 3.87
C GLU A 68 -0.09 -16.85 4.65
N ASN A 69 -1.32 -16.46 5.00
CA ASN A 69 -2.25 -17.30 5.76
C ASN A 69 -3.37 -17.91 4.92
N THR A 70 -3.64 -17.39 3.72
CA THR A 70 -4.77 -17.82 2.91
C THR A 70 -4.34 -18.29 1.53
N LYS A 71 -5.32 -18.77 0.73
CA LYS A 71 -5.15 -19.09 -0.69
C LYS A 71 -5.75 -18.03 -1.62
N HIS A 72 -6.17 -16.89 -1.05
CA HIS A 72 -6.75 -15.81 -1.83
C HIS A 72 -5.66 -15.02 -2.55
N ASP A 73 -5.99 -14.56 -3.75
CA ASP A 73 -5.03 -13.87 -4.60
C ASP A 73 -4.85 -12.39 -4.22
N LEU A 74 -3.60 -11.95 -4.33
CA LEU A 74 -3.24 -10.56 -4.44
C LEU A 74 -3.09 -10.23 -5.93
N VAL A 75 -3.93 -9.35 -6.45
CA VAL A 75 -3.98 -9.00 -7.88
C VAL A 75 -3.49 -7.58 -8.08
N GLY A 76 -2.63 -7.35 -9.04
CA GLY A 76 -2.16 -6.02 -9.43
C GLY A 76 -0.65 -5.90 -9.51
N GLU A 77 -0.10 -4.82 -8.97
CA GLU A 77 1.32 -4.48 -9.02
C GLU A 77 1.99 -4.62 -7.64
N LYS A 78 3.32 -4.69 -7.64
CA LYS A 78 4.14 -4.71 -6.44
C LYS A 78 3.89 -3.50 -5.55
N THR A 79 3.79 -3.71 -4.23
CA THR A 79 3.54 -2.64 -3.26
C THR A 79 4.75 -1.76 -2.97
N PHE A 80 4.55 -0.67 -2.25
CA PHE A 80 5.54 0.39 -2.00
C PHE A 80 6.78 -0.07 -1.20
N GLY A 81 6.59 -0.89 -0.17
CA GLY A 81 7.69 -1.32 0.70
C GLY A 81 7.94 -0.42 1.92
N LYS A 82 6.91 -0.02 2.66
CA LYS A 82 7.06 0.73 3.92
C LYS A 82 7.02 -0.19 5.14
N GLY A 83 8.16 -0.82 5.44
CA GLY A 83 8.34 -1.77 6.54
C GLY A 83 8.74 -1.15 7.88
N THR A 84 8.48 0.15 8.12
CA THR A 84 8.85 0.87 9.35
C THR A 84 7.64 1.35 10.12
N VAL A 85 7.72 1.30 11.46
CA VAL A 85 6.74 1.87 12.38
C VAL A 85 7.28 3.22 12.86
N GLN A 86 6.50 4.28 12.69
CA GLN A 86 6.87 5.64 13.07
C GLN A 86 5.91 6.18 14.13
N GLN A 87 6.46 6.91 15.08
CA GLN A 87 5.72 7.66 16.08
C GLN A 87 5.93 9.16 15.87
N VAL A 88 4.86 9.90 15.98
CA VAL A 88 4.87 11.36 15.95
C VAL A 88 4.74 11.85 17.39
N LEU A 89 5.73 12.62 17.84
CA LEU A 89 5.76 13.26 19.14
C LEU A 89 5.54 14.77 18.94
N ASN A 90 4.42 15.25 19.43
CA ASN A 90 4.11 16.68 19.43
C ASN A 90 4.60 17.30 20.74
N LYS A 91 5.53 18.26 20.64
CA LYS A 91 6.02 19.02 21.78
C LYS A 91 5.65 20.49 21.55
N SER A 92 4.76 21.03 22.38
CA SER A 92 4.10 22.31 22.21
C SER A 92 5.03 23.47 21.83
N ASP A 93 6.28 23.45 22.32
CA ASP A 93 7.23 24.55 22.14
C ASP A 93 8.35 24.27 21.12
N LEU A 94 8.47 23.03 20.64
CA LEU A 94 9.56 22.58 19.76
C LEU A 94 9.06 22.01 18.41
N GLY A 95 7.75 21.99 18.20
CA GLY A 95 7.16 21.44 16.99
C GLY A 95 6.97 19.91 17.03
N GLU A 96 6.92 19.31 15.87
CA GLU A 96 6.61 17.89 15.67
C GLU A 96 7.90 17.09 15.38
N LEU A 97 8.08 15.99 16.09
CA LEU A 97 9.19 15.07 15.88
C LEU A 97 8.67 13.72 15.43
N LYS A 98 9.03 13.28 14.24
CA LYS A 98 8.68 11.98 13.68
C LYS A 98 9.86 11.02 13.78
N LEU A 99 9.72 9.97 14.59
CA LEU A 99 10.75 8.97 14.83
C LEU A 99 10.35 7.60 14.33
N THR A 100 11.29 6.86 13.73
CA THR A 100 11.13 5.42 13.49
C THR A 100 11.50 4.69 14.79
N ILE A 101 10.52 3.96 15.35
CA ILE A 101 10.65 3.27 16.63
C ILE A 101 10.77 1.76 16.49
N ALA A 102 10.24 1.18 15.40
CA ALA A 102 10.27 -0.24 15.16
C ALA A 102 10.23 -0.53 13.66
N LYS A 103 10.53 -1.76 13.29
CA LYS A 103 10.13 -2.36 12.01
C LYS A 103 8.93 -3.27 12.21
N TRP A 104 8.14 -3.47 11.15
CA TRP A 104 7.17 -4.54 11.13
C TRP A 104 7.61 -5.63 10.15
N LEU A 105 7.20 -6.84 10.43
CA LEU A 105 7.53 -8.05 9.69
C LEU A 105 6.23 -8.74 9.27
N THR A 106 6.29 -9.49 8.16
CA THR A 106 5.18 -10.32 7.72
C THR A 106 4.86 -11.42 8.75
N PRO A 107 3.75 -12.16 8.64
CA PRO A 107 3.49 -13.32 9.47
C PRO A 107 4.68 -14.30 9.56
N LYS A 108 5.42 -14.51 8.45
CA LYS A 108 6.59 -15.39 8.40
C LYS A 108 7.89 -14.74 8.88
N GLY A 109 7.84 -13.47 9.33
CA GLY A 109 9.00 -12.76 9.86
C GLY A 109 9.86 -12.06 8.82
N GLU A 110 9.39 -11.86 7.60
CA GLU A 110 10.12 -11.16 6.55
C GLU A 110 9.99 -9.63 6.68
N TRP A 111 11.09 -8.92 6.42
CA TRP A 111 11.10 -7.45 6.43
C TRP A 111 11.01 -6.90 5.01
N ILE A 112 9.86 -6.35 4.67
CA ILE A 112 9.53 -5.89 3.30
C ILE A 112 10.01 -4.47 2.97
N HIS A 113 10.76 -3.82 3.88
CA HIS A 113 11.17 -2.42 3.72
C HIS A 113 12.01 -2.22 2.45
N LYS A 114 11.57 -1.30 1.58
CA LYS A 114 12.12 -1.02 0.24
C LYS A 114 12.02 -2.21 -0.75
N GLN A 115 11.37 -3.29 -0.36
CA GLN A 115 11.17 -4.46 -1.21
C GLN A 115 9.73 -4.55 -1.71
N GLY A 116 8.76 -4.20 -0.85
CA GLY A 116 7.34 -4.37 -1.14
C GLY A 116 6.89 -5.84 -1.13
N ILE A 117 5.62 -6.03 -1.46
CA ILE A 117 4.99 -7.34 -1.57
C ILE A 117 4.63 -7.56 -3.03
N GLU A 118 5.10 -8.67 -3.60
CA GLU A 118 4.74 -9.07 -4.97
C GLU A 118 3.31 -9.61 -4.99
N PRO A 119 2.50 -9.25 -6.00
CA PRO A 119 1.19 -9.86 -6.22
C PRO A 119 1.33 -11.36 -6.52
N THR A 120 0.27 -12.14 -6.29
CA THR A 120 0.18 -13.54 -6.73
C THR A 120 -0.25 -13.61 -8.20
N VAL A 121 -1.03 -12.62 -8.64
CA VAL A 121 -1.44 -12.43 -10.03
C VAL A 121 -1.04 -11.03 -10.46
N ALA A 122 0.05 -10.94 -11.22
CA ALA A 122 0.54 -9.66 -11.73
C ALA A 122 -0.39 -9.14 -12.84
N VAL A 123 -0.88 -7.91 -12.66
CA VAL A 123 -1.67 -7.17 -13.64
C VAL A 123 -1.09 -5.77 -13.73
N GLU A 124 -0.58 -5.41 -14.88
CA GLU A 124 -0.07 -4.07 -15.14
C GLU A 124 -1.23 -3.14 -15.50
N GLN A 125 -1.29 -1.99 -14.82
CA GLN A 125 -2.30 -0.98 -15.14
C GLN A 125 -1.93 -0.26 -16.43
N GLU A 126 -2.94 -0.01 -17.27
CA GLU A 126 -2.77 0.85 -18.44
C GLU A 126 -2.20 2.21 -18.01
N PRO A 127 -1.25 2.78 -18.79
CA PRO A 127 -0.61 4.04 -18.43
C PRO A 127 -1.59 5.18 -18.12
N VAL A 128 -2.73 5.21 -18.80
CA VAL A 128 -3.78 6.22 -18.56
C VAL A 128 -4.41 6.11 -17.18
N ALA A 129 -4.50 4.92 -16.61
CA ALA A 129 -5.04 4.71 -15.26
C ALA A 129 -4.12 5.31 -14.18
N LYS A 130 -2.83 5.52 -14.49
CA LYS A 130 -1.84 6.17 -13.64
C LYS A 130 -1.80 7.69 -13.80
N ALA A 131 -2.51 8.23 -14.81
CA ALA A 131 -2.58 9.67 -15.02
C ALA A 131 -3.35 10.33 -13.88
N VAL A 132 -2.72 11.29 -13.23
CA VAL A 132 -3.38 12.11 -12.21
C VAL A 132 -4.36 13.04 -12.88
N SER A 133 -5.53 13.24 -12.30
CA SER A 133 -6.51 14.22 -12.79
C SER A 133 -5.87 15.59 -12.95
N LEU A 134 -6.05 16.17 -14.12
CA LEU A 134 -5.62 17.56 -14.35
C LEU A 134 -6.43 18.51 -13.45
N SER A 135 -5.76 19.49 -12.86
CA SER A 135 -6.47 20.55 -12.15
C SER A 135 -7.34 21.30 -13.15
N TYR A 136 -8.56 21.65 -12.75
CA TYR A 136 -9.49 22.43 -13.58
C TYR A 136 -8.90 23.77 -14.04
N ASP A 137 -8.02 24.35 -13.21
CA ASP A 137 -7.36 25.64 -13.48
C ASP A 137 -5.99 25.49 -14.18
N ALA A 138 -5.59 24.25 -14.54
CA ALA A 138 -4.30 24.04 -15.18
C ALA A 138 -4.31 24.59 -16.61
N THR A 139 -3.44 25.54 -16.88
CA THR A 139 -3.16 26.02 -18.24
C THR A 139 -1.92 25.30 -18.75
N LEU A 140 -2.08 24.51 -19.81
CA LEU A 140 -0.99 23.83 -20.48
C LEU A 140 -0.75 24.48 -21.84
N ALA A 141 0.50 24.83 -22.16
CA ALA A 141 0.86 25.52 -23.37
C ALA A 141 2.00 24.83 -24.11
N LYS A 142 2.07 25.08 -25.43
CA LYS A 142 3.15 24.59 -26.29
C LYS A 142 4.52 24.98 -25.72
N GLY A 143 5.43 24.01 -25.70
CA GLY A 143 6.79 24.19 -25.17
C GLY A 143 6.94 23.91 -23.69
N GLN A 144 5.85 23.55 -22.99
CA GLN A 144 5.93 23.11 -21.60
C GLN A 144 6.24 21.63 -21.48
N SER A 145 7.03 21.27 -20.46
CA SER A 145 7.29 19.91 -20.03
C SER A 145 7.12 19.82 -18.52
N ASN A 146 6.02 19.24 -18.08
CA ASN A 146 5.68 19.01 -16.67
C ASN A 146 4.72 17.82 -16.54
N ASP A 147 4.39 17.43 -15.32
CA ASP A 147 3.52 16.29 -15.06
C ASP A 147 2.10 16.48 -15.63
N GLY A 148 1.59 17.71 -15.70
CA GLY A 148 0.31 18.03 -16.34
C GLY A 148 0.34 17.72 -17.83
N VAL A 149 1.41 18.08 -18.54
CA VAL A 149 1.62 17.75 -19.95
C VAL A 149 1.70 16.24 -20.17
N LYS A 150 2.46 15.53 -19.33
CA LYS A 150 2.55 14.06 -19.42
C LYS A 150 1.20 13.40 -19.20
N ASN A 151 0.45 13.83 -18.19
CA ASN A 151 -0.89 13.30 -17.93
C ASN A 151 -1.85 13.56 -19.08
N LEU A 152 -1.86 14.77 -19.63
CA LEU A 152 -2.68 15.09 -20.81
C LEU A 152 -2.30 14.22 -22.00
N ALA A 153 -1.02 14.05 -22.27
CA ALA A 153 -0.53 13.22 -23.38
C ALA A 153 -0.95 11.74 -23.21
N LEU A 154 -0.88 11.19 -22.00
CA LEU A 154 -1.36 9.84 -21.70
C LEU A 154 -2.87 9.69 -21.96
N ILE A 155 -3.66 10.67 -21.54
CA ILE A 155 -5.12 10.69 -21.76
C ILE A 155 -5.43 10.78 -23.26
N LEU A 156 -4.79 11.69 -23.98
CA LEU A 156 -5.00 11.85 -25.42
C LEU A 156 -4.61 10.58 -26.20
N LYS A 157 -3.50 9.95 -25.85
CA LYS A 157 -3.08 8.68 -26.45
C LYS A 157 -4.09 7.57 -26.21
N ALA A 158 -4.64 7.47 -24.99
CA ALA A 158 -5.68 6.50 -24.67
C ALA A 158 -6.99 6.74 -25.44
N LEU A 159 -7.27 8.00 -25.78
CA LEU A 159 -8.41 8.39 -26.64
C LEU A 159 -8.14 8.17 -28.14
N GLY A 160 -6.95 7.66 -28.52
CA GLY A 160 -6.60 7.33 -29.89
C GLY A 160 -5.94 8.47 -30.69
N TYR A 161 -5.53 9.55 -30.04
CA TYR A 161 -4.77 10.60 -30.71
C TYR A 161 -3.32 10.18 -30.90
N GLU A 162 -2.78 10.42 -32.09
CA GLU A 162 -1.35 10.26 -32.37
C GLU A 162 -0.58 11.47 -31.81
N LEU A 163 0.47 11.21 -31.04
CA LEU A 163 1.32 12.22 -30.42
C LEU A 163 2.79 11.95 -30.77
N GLU A 164 3.51 12.99 -31.16
CA GLU A 164 4.96 12.91 -31.44
C GLU A 164 5.76 12.64 -30.16
N SER A 165 5.28 13.13 -29.02
CA SER A 165 5.90 12.94 -27.70
C SER A 165 4.85 12.92 -26.59
N THR A 166 5.17 12.24 -25.48
CA THR A 166 4.40 12.25 -24.24
C THR A 166 5.06 13.08 -23.14
N GLU A 167 6.18 13.71 -23.41
CA GLU A 167 6.96 14.45 -22.41
C GLU A 167 6.90 15.98 -22.56
N TYR A 168 6.55 16.46 -23.74
CA TYR A 168 6.42 17.89 -24.04
C TYR A 168 5.28 18.15 -25.04
N PHE A 169 4.79 19.37 -24.98
CA PHE A 169 3.66 19.83 -25.79
C PHE A 169 4.10 20.84 -26.84
#